data_7d895b8bf04cb56ddb6f27d8d9a15287
#
_entry.id   7d895b8bf04cb56ddb6f27d8d9a15287
#
_cell.length_a   1.000
_cell.length_b   1.000
_cell.length_c   1.000
_cell.angle_alpha   90.00
_cell.angle_beta   90.00
_cell.angle_gamma   90.00
#
_symmetry.space_group_name_H-M   'P 1'
#
loop_
_entity.id
_entity.type
_entity.pdbx_description
1 polymer ?
#
loop_
_entity_poly.entity_id
_entity_poly.type
_entity_poly.pdbx_seq_one_letter_code
_entity_poly.pdbx_strand_id
1 'polypeptide(L)'
;METIRPEELADLQLKRLKWTLRQAQEVGLYQKKFKEAGISPDDIRTLDDVEKLPFTYKKELQAGYPFGLFAVPLKEIIRIHTTSGTTGKPTVVGYTRQDLENWSELIARNMTMIGLGEDDI
;
A
#
# COMPACT_ATOMS: atom_id res chain seq x y z
N MET A 1 2.76 9.60 18.81
CA MET A 1 2.19 9.88 17.46
C MET A 1 0.66 10.08 17.48
N GLU A 2 -0.01 9.70 18.57
CA GLU A 2 -1.46 9.91 18.75
C GLU A 2 -1.83 11.38 19.03
N THR A 3 -0.85 12.26 19.17
CA THR A 3 -1.01 13.69 19.47
C THR A 3 -0.51 14.61 18.35
N ILE A 4 -0.37 14.08 17.12
CA ILE A 4 0.03 14.91 15.96
C ILE A 4 -1.06 15.95 15.65
N ARG A 5 -0.67 17.17 15.36
CA ARG A 5 -1.60 18.22 14.97
C ARG A 5 -2.20 17.94 13.57
N PRO A 6 -3.45 18.36 13.29
CA PRO A 6 -4.11 18.10 12.03
C PRO A 6 -3.30 18.53 10.79
N GLU A 7 -2.63 19.69 10.86
CA GLU A 7 -1.82 20.19 9.75
C GLU A 7 -0.59 19.29 9.51
N GLU A 8 0.10 18.90 10.58
CA GLU A 8 1.26 17.99 10.51
C GLU A 8 0.84 16.60 10.00
N LEU A 9 -0.39 16.16 10.34
CA LEU A 9 -0.95 14.92 9.85
C LEU A 9 -1.19 14.97 8.34
N ALA A 10 -1.78 16.06 7.83
CA ALA A 10 -2.03 16.25 6.40
C ALA A 10 -0.73 16.25 5.59
N ASP A 11 0.29 16.95 6.06
CA ASP A 11 1.62 16.96 5.42
C ASP A 11 2.25 15.56 5.39
N LEU A 12 2.16 14.83 6.51
CA LEU A 12 2.66 13.46 6.58
C LEU A 12 1.90 12.53 5.63
N GLN A 13 0.58 12.65 5.56
CA GLN A 13 -0.27 11.86 4.66
C GLN A 13 0.08 12.14 3.19
N LEU A 14 0.22 13.40 2.81
CA LEU A 14 0.60 13.79 1.45
C LEU A 14 2.00 13.25 1.09
N LYS A 15 2.97 13.36 1.99
CA LYS A 15 4.31 12.82 1.79
C LYS A 15 4.29 11.30 1.57
N ARG A 16 3.50 10.58 2.37
CA ARG A 16 3.36 9.12 2.25
C ARG A 16 2.62 8.72 0.98
N LEU A 17 1.56 9.45 0.61
CA LEU A 17 0.85 9.24 -0.65
C LEU A 17 1.78 9.36 -1.85
N LYS A 18 2.55 10.43 -1.94
CA LYS A 18 3.54 10.62 -3.02
C LYS A 18 4.56 9.50 -3.06
N TRP A 19 5.06 9.06 -1.92
CA TRP A 19 5.98 7.94 -1.85
C TRP A 19 5.33 6.65 -2.39
N THR A 20 4.10 6.35 -1.96
CA THR A 20 3.34 5.17 -2.44
C THR A 20 3.13 5.22 -3.95
N LEU A 21 2.80 6.37 -4.51
CA LEU A 21 2.60 6.53 -5.96
C LEU A 21 3.90 6.31 -6.74
N ARG A 22 5.03 6.76 -6.22
CA ARG A 22 6.35 6.49 -6.82
C ARG A 22 6.68 5.00 -6.80
N GLN A 23 6.38 4.30 -5.70
CA GLN A 23 6.52 2.84 -5.66
C GLN A 23 5.57 2.16 -6.67
N ALA A 24 4.33 2.62 -6.77
CA ALA A 24 3.37 2.07 -7.73
C ALA A 24 3.83 2.23 -9.18
N GLN A 25 4.57 3.27 -9.52
CA GLN A 25 5.14 3.45 -10.86
C GLN A 25 6.14 2.36 -11.28
N GLU A 26 6.72 1.61 -10.34
CA GLU A 26 7.57 0.46 -10.65
C GLU A 26 6.76 -0.75 -11.15
N VAL A 27 5.44 -0.71 -11.00
CA VAL A 27 4.51 -1.78 -11.40
C VAL A 27 3.90 -1.46 -12.76
N GLY A 28 4.07 -2.35 -13.74
CA GLY A 28 3.62 -2.15 -15.13
C GLY A 28 2.13 -1.79 -15.27
N LEU A 29 1.26 -2.35 -14.41
CA LEU A 29 -0.15 -1.99 -14.37
C LEU A 29 -0.35 -0.49 -14.11
N TYR A 30 0.33 0.05 -13.11
CA TYR A 30 0.18 1.46 -12.72
C TYR A 30 0.90 2.41 -13.67
N GLN A 31 2.03 2.00 -14.25
CA GLN A 31 2.67 2.76 -15.33
C GLN A 31 1.69 3.02 -16.48
N LYS A 32 1.00 1.96 -16.91
CA LYS A 32 -0.02 2.07 -17.96
C LYS A 32 -1.16 2.97 -17.55
N LYS A 33 -1.73 2.77 -16.36
CA LYS A 33 -2.86 3.57 -15.85
C LYS A 33 -2.54 5.04 -15.70
N PHE A 34 -1.38 5.37 -15.15
CA PHE A 34 -0.94 6.76 -14.99
C PHE A 34 -0.70 7.43 -16.33
N LYS A 35 -0.11 6.71 -17.29
CA LYS A 35 0.06 7.20 -18.66
C LYS A 35 -1.28 7.47 -19.35
N GLU A 36 -2.25 6.54 -19.23
CA GLU A 36 -3.60 6.68 -19.81
C GLU A 36 -4.38 7.82 -19.17
N ALA A 37 -4.22 8.05 -17.87
CA ALA A 37 -4.84 9.15 -17.15
C ALA A 37 -4.11 10.49 -17.35
N GLY A 38 -2.92 10.51 -17.97
CA GLY A 38 -2.11 11.71 -18.12
C GLY A 38 -1.62 12.29 -16.79
N ILE A 39 -1.39 11.44 -15.78
CA ILE A 39 -1.04 11.85 -14.41
C ILE A 39 0.29 11.23 -13.99
N SER A 40 1.03 11.95 -13.17
CA SER A 40 2.25 11.52 -12.50
C SER A 40 2.17 11.72 -10.99
N PRO A 41 3.01 11.08 -10.17
CA PRO A 41 3.07 11.34 -8.73
C PRO A 41 3.35 12.79 -8.36
N ASP A 42 4.01 13.56 -9.23
CA ASP A 42 4.33 14.96 -8.98
C ASP A 42 3.15 15.91 -9.21
N ASP A 43 2.10 15.43 -9.90
CA ASP A 43 0.84 16.16 -10.09
C ASP A 43 -0.04 16.15 -8.83
N ILE A 44 0.24 15.26 -7.89
CA ILE A 44 -0.45 15.19 -6.60
C ILE A 44 0.19 16.21 -5.67
N ARG A 45 -0.45 17.36 -5.48
CA ARG A 45 0.04 18.47 -4.66
C ARG A 45 -0.68 18.61 -3.33
N THR A 46 -1.92 18.14 -3.28
CA THR A 46 -2.77 18.12 -2.09
C THR A 46 -3.38 16.73 -1.88
N LEU A 47 -3.99 16.48 -0.73
CA LEU A 47 -4.70 15.22 -0.49
C LEU A 47 -5.95 15.07 -1.38
N ASP A 48 -6.59 16.19 -1.76
CA ASP A 48 -7.77 16.16 -2.62
C ASP A 48 -7.42 15.67 -4.04
N ASP A 49 -6.16 15.84 -4.46
CA ASP A 49 -5.70 15.35 -5.76
C ASP A 49 -5.78 13.81 -5.90
N VAL A 50 -6.04 13.08 -4.81
CA VAL A 50 -6.28 11.63 -4.85
C VAL A 50 -7.42 11.25 -5.79
N GLU A 51 -8.40 12.14 -5.98
CA GLU A 51 -9.53 11.94 -6.89
C GLU A 51 -9.11 11.84 -8.37
N LYS A 52 -7.93 12.35 -8.72
CA LYS A 52 -7.36 12.26 -10.08
C LYS A 52 -6.79 10.88 -10.39
N LEU A 53 -6.55 10.06 -9.37
CA LEU A 53 -5.92 8.76 -9.54
C LEU A 53 -6.89 7.74 -10.12
N PRO A 54 -6.44 6.90 -11.08
CA PRO A 54 -7.28 5.86 -11.65
C PRO A 54 -7.59 4.75 -10.63
N PHE A 55 -8.85 4.29 -10.62
CA PHE A 55 -9.24 3.15 -9.78
C PHE A 55 -8.53 1.86 -10.20
N THR A 56 -8.31 0.99 -9.22
CA THR A 56 -7.81 -0.37 -9.44
C THR A 56 -8.93 -1.38 -9.15
N TYR A 57 -9.18 -2.27 -10.09
CA TYR A 57 -10.23 -3.28 -9.97
C TYR A 57 -9.64 -4.66 -9.67
N LYS A 58 -10.41 -5.49 -8.97
CA LYS A 58 -9.99 -6.85 -8.57
C LYS A 58 -9.47 -7.69 -9.74
N LYS A 59 -10.09 -7.58 -10.91
CA LYS A 59 -9.65 -8.32 -12.12
C LYS A 59 -8.25 -7.93 -12.56
N GLU A 60 -7.86 -6.67 -12.40
CA GLU A 60 -6.53 -6.18 -12.74
C GLU A 60 -5.47 -6.74 -11.77
N LEU A 61 -5.82 -6.83 -10.48
CA LEU A 61 -4.96 -7.46 -9.49
C LEU A 61 -4.74 -8.95 -9.79
N GLN A 62 -5.79 -9.66 -10.22
CA GLN A 62 -5.71 -11.06 -10.63
C GLN A 62 -4.91 -11.26 -11.93
N ALA A 63 -4.95 -10.30 -12.85
CA ALA A 63 -4.16 -10.34 -14.10
C ALA A 63 -2.65 -10.24 -13.84
N GLY A 64 -2.24 -9.60 -12.73
CA GLY A 64 -0.84 -9.53 -12.30
C GLY A 64 -0.27 -10.82 -11.67
N TYR A 65 -1.06 -11.89 -11.59
CA TYR A 65 -0.60 -13.16 -11.00
C TYR A 65 0.60 -13.75 -11.75
N PRO A 66 1.65 -14.30 -11.08
CA PRO A 66 1.76 -14.35 -9.62
C PRO A 66 2.44 -13.10 -9.01
N PHE A 67 3.41 -12.46 -9.67
CA PHE A 67 4.29 -11.46 -9.06
C PHE A 67 4.32 -10.12 -9.82
N GLY A 68 3.49 -9.96 -10.83
CA GLY A 68 3.48 -8.77 -11.70
C GLY A 68 3.02 -7.47 -11.02
N LEU A 69 2.60 -7.53 -9.75
CA LEU A 69 2.20 -6.37 -8.95
C LEU A 69 3.23 -6.00 -7.87
N PHE A 70 4.38 -6.67 -7.83
CA PHE A 70 5.41 -6.32 -6.86
C PHE A 70 6.20 -5.10 -7.35
N ALA A 71 6.30 -4.10 -6.48
CA ALA A 71 7.06 -2.87 -6.73
C ALA A 71 8.56 -3.00 -6.38
N VAL A 72 8.94 -4.16 -5.85
CA VAL A 72 10.33 -4.47 -5.44
C VAL A 72 10.77 -5.82 -6.00
N PRO A 73 12.07 -6.08 -6.14
CA PRO A 73 12.60 -7.38 -6.57
C PRO A 73 12.18 -8.52 -5.62
N LEU A 74 11.94 -9.72 -6.15
CA LEU A 74 11.54 -10.90 -5.35
C LEU A 74 12.47 -11.20 -4.18
N LYS A 75 13.76 -10.91 -4.29
CA LYS A 75 14.74 -11.11 -3.21
C LYS A 75 14.46 -10.28 -1.95
N GLU A 76 13.66 -9.23 -2.07
CA GLU A 76 13.27 -8.36 -0.95
C GLU A 76 11.97 -8.80 -0.30
N ILE A 77 11.24 -9.74 -0.93
CA ILE A 77 10.01 -10.31 -0.41
C ILE A 77 10.35 -11.43 0.57
N ILE A 78 9.96 -11.25 1.83
CA ILE A 78 10.21 -12.23 2.89
C ILE A 78 8.97 -13.00 3.32
N ARG A 79 7.78 -12.57 2.88
CA ARG A 79 6.51 -13.26 3.12
C ARG A 79 5.55 -13.04 1.95
N ILE A 80 4.78 -14.08 1.64
CA ILE A 80 3.75 -14.02 0.60
C ILE A 80 2.42 -14.46 1.23
N HIS A 81 1.36 -13.68 0.96
CA HIS A 81 -0.02 -14.05 1.24
C HIS A 81 -0.81 -14.13 -0.05
N THR A 82 -1.84 -14.98 -0.05
CA THR A 82 -2.74 -15.11 -1.19
C THR A 82 -4.19 -15.11 -0.74
N THR A 83 -5.07 -14.58 -1.57
CA THR A 83 -6.51 -14.77 -1.37
C THR A 83 -6.90 -16.20 -1.75
N SER A 84 -8.05 -16.69 -1.23
CA SER A 84 -8.53 -18.07 -1.49
C SER A 84 -8.78 -18.42 -2.95
N GLY A 85 -8.85 -17.43 -3.84
CA GLY A 85 -8.98 -17.66 -5.29
C GLY A 85 -10.27 -18.36 -5.74
N THR A 86 -11.34 -18.36 -4.93
CA THR A 86 -12.61 -19.04 -5.20
C THR A 86 -13.25 -18.69 -6.55
N THR A 87 -12.90 -17.55 -7.13
CA THR A 87 -13.43 -17.04 -8.40
C THR A 87 -12.41 -16.97 -9.54
N GLY A 88 -11.29 -17.71 -9.44
CA GLY A 88 -10.21 -17.71 -10.44
C GLY A 88 -8.82 -17.62 -9.83
N LYS A 89 -7.89 -16.92 -10.52
CA LYS A 89 -6.53 -16.73 -10.01
C LYS A 89 -6.54 -15.96 -8.68
N PRO A 90 -5.78 -16.38 -7.67
CA PRO A 90 -5.67 -15.64 -6.42
C PRO A 90 -4.95 -14.31 -6.65
N THR A 91 -5.23 -13.32 -5.79
CA THR A 91 -4.37 -12.14 -5.67
C THR A 91 -3.22 -12.50 -4.75
N VAL A 92 -2.00 -12.23 -5.19
CA VAL A 92 -0.77 -12.48 -4.45
C VAL A 92 -0.25 -11.17 -3.89
N VAL A 93 0.05 -11.13 -2.60
CA VAL A 93 0.62 -9.97 -1.89
C VAL A 93 1.97 -10.37 -1.31
N GLY A 94 3.01 -9.64 -1.70
CA GLY A 94 4.36 -9.80 -1.16
C GLY A 94 4.63 -8.75 -0.09
N TYR A 95 5.30 -9.15 0.98
CA TYR A 95 5.71 -8.28 2.08
C TYR A 95 7.22 -8.25 2.20
N THR A 96 7.77 -7.05 2.22
CA THR A 96 9.16 -6.80 2.62
C THR A 96 9.30 -6.88 4.14
N ARG A 97 10.54 -6.85 4.65
CA ARG A 97 10.79 -6.73 6.09
C ARG A 97 10.13 -5.48 6.68
N GLN A 98 10.27 -4.34 6.00
CA GLN A 98 9.69 -3.08 6.45
C GLN A 98 8.15 -3.12 6.50
N ASP A 99 7.51 -3.81 5.55
CA ASP A 99 6.05 -3.98 5.57
C ASP A 99 5.59 -4.77 6.79
N LEU A 100 6.31 -5.83 7.16
CA LEU A 100 5.99 -6.62 8.36
C LEU A 100 6.24 -5.85 9.66
N GLU A 101 7.30 -5.05 9.73
CA GLU A 101 7.57 -4.17 10.87
C GLU A 101 6.45 -3.13 11.03
N ASN A 102 6.06 -2.46 9.94
CA ASN A 102 4.95 -1.51 9.93
C ASN A 102 3.63 -2.17 10.35
N TRP A 103 3.37 -3.37 9.84
CA TRP A 103 2.15 -4.11 10.18
C TRP A 103 2.13 -4.52 11.65
N SER A 104 3.24 -5.03 12.18
CA SER A 104 3.37 -5.37 13.60
C SER A 104 3.13 -4.16 14.51
N GLU A 105 3.71 -3.00 14.16
CA GLU A 105 3.51 -1.75 14.89
C GLU A 105 2.03 -1.31 14.89
N LEU A 106 1.36 -1.40 13.74
CA LEU A 106 -0.07 -1.06 13.63
C LEU A 106 -0.94 -1.99 14.47
N ILE A 107 -0.65 -3.30 14.48
CA ILE A 107 -1.38 -4.27 15.30
C ILE A 107 -1.12 -4.01 16.80
N ALA A 108 0.13 -3.78 17.19
CA ALA A 108 0.48 -3.48 18.59
C ALA A 108 -0.27 -2.25 19.09
N ARG A 109 -0.37 -1.17 18.30
CA ARG A 109 -1.15 0.03 18.65
C ARG A 109 -2.64 -0.28 18.83
N ASN A 110 -3.23 -1.06 17.91
CA ASN A 110 -4.63 -1.46 18.02
C ASN A 110 -4.87 -2.29 19.31
N MET A 111 -3.97 -3.22 19.63
CA MET A 111 -4.06 -4.03 20.84
C MET A 111 -3.95 -3.17 22.11
N THR A 112 -3.00 -2.24 22.14
CA THR A 112 -2.85 -1.28 23.25
C THR A 112 -4.09 -0.40 23.43
N MET A 113 -4.70 0.05 22.32
CA MET A 113 -5.93 0.88 22.39
C MET A 113 -7.11 0.16 23.04
N ILE A 114 -7.20 -1.16 22.92
CA ILE A 114 -8.24 -1.97 23.57
C ILE A 114 -7.83 -2.48 24.96
N GLY A 115 -6.69 -2.01 25.47
CA GLY A 115 -6.24 -2.25 26.83
C GLY A 115 -5.31 -3.46 27.00
N LEU A 116 -4.86 -4.09 25.92
CA LEU A 116 -3.86 -5.17 26.00
C LEU A 116 -2.47 -4.59 26.30
N GLY A 117 -1.75 -5.22 27.21
CA GLY A 117 -0.41 -4.88 27.67
C GLY A 117 0.57 -6.06 27.61
N GLU A 118 1.75 -5.86 28.19
CA GLU A 118 2.81 -6.88 28.17
C GLU A 118 2.46 -8.14 28.96
N ASP A 119 1.54 -8.03 29.95
CA ASP A 119 1.13 -9.12 30.83
C ASP A 119 -0.06 -9.93 30.29
N ASP A 120 -0.63 -9.53 29.16
CA ASP A 120 -1.75 -10.21 28.53
C ASP A 120 -1.25 -11.27 27.55
N ILE A 121 -1.52 -12.55 27.84
CA ILE A 121 -1.13 -13.70 27.02
C ILE A 121 -2.38 -14.42 26.53
#